data_e39c672e566760c84da7c2ea6cfdd569
#
_entry.id   e39c672e566760c84da7c2ea6cfdd569
#
_cell.length_a   1.000
_cell.length_b   1.000
_cell.length_c   1.000
_cell.angle_alpha   90.00
_cell.angle_beta   90.00
_cell.angle_gamma   90.00
#
_symmetry.space_group_name_H-M   'P 1'
#
loop_
_entity.id
_entity.type
_entity.pdbx_description
1 polymer ?
#
loop_
_entity_poly.entity_id
_entity_poly.type
_entity_poly.pdbx_seq_one_letter_code
_entity_poly.pdbx_strand_id
1 'polypeptide(L)'
;MKNMLSPVLLALQEAFDAQGAENSKWATGATIVEDIDDDGNQLLWVKRTLVDELFDDEQLEALVEEELLENDGKPLKMRAGRTSEFALGVRFGALKKKVKALEGSASAVQVMSRKVKDLERQLKVARDDKVADAAMAHLIHTMAESFNIKPVAPRMKFDRTKPSKGQALAGIPTLMLSDWHWGEVVDPAQIEYLNEFNLDIANKRADRIFNKTLELLHHHQAGQTYDGFTLILGGDMFSGNIHEELRITNDATIHECLLSLAEKLAGGIIEFSKNFPWVYVPGVVGNHGRIDRKPTAKGAVHDNYDWLLYNFVAMLVRGRLGDKCNVEFDISTALDLPFKLYNTRYLLTHGDQIGGGSGVGGFWPSMMKVAHRKQQRAVKGGNGGFDYMVCGHFHKYGNVDNVIVNGSLKGYDEWVYKMNFGWERPTQALWTTHPDYGIIHHLPVYGDTLEPDASSNVQPVTPASAMRKVK
;
A
#
# COMPACT_ATOMS: atom_id res chain seq x y z
N MET A 1 -19.42 35.01 -0.32
CA MET A 1 -20.18 36.26 -0.51
C MET A 1 -20.86 36.33 -1.88
N LYS A 2 -20.18 36.48 -3.03
CA LYS A 2 -20.86 36.49 -4.34
C LYS A 2 -21.74 35.24 -4.55
N ASN A 3 -21.27 34.05 -4.23
CA ASN A 3 -22.00 32.80 -4.35
C ASN A 3 -23.18 32.66 -3.37
N MET A 4 -23.25 33.49 -2.35
CA MET A 4 -24.36 33.56 -1.40
C MET A 4 -25.34 34.70 -1.77
N LEU A 5 -24.82 35.89 -2.09
CA LEU A 5 -25.66 37.03 -2.39
C LEU A 5 -26.29 36.99 -3.81
N SER A 6 -25.63 36.36 -4.80
CA SER A 6 -26.19 36.26 -6.14
C SER A 6 -27.44 35.34 -6.22
N PRO A 7 -27.48 34.18 -5.57
CA PRO A 7 -28.70 33.38 -5.47
C PRO A 7 -29.83 34.09 -4.73
N VAL A 8 -29.51 34.81 -3.65
CA VAL A 8 -30.47 35.63 -2.91
C VAL A 8 -31.09 36.72 -3.79
N LEU A 9 -30.26 37.41 -4.56
CA LEU A 9 -30.72 38.45 -5.50
C LEU A 9 -31.63 37.84 -6.56
N LEU A 10 -31.26 36.66 -7.10
CA LEU A 10 -32.05 35.98 -8.15
C LEU A 10 -33.39 35.49 -7.60
N ALA A 11 -33.38 34.84 -6.42
CA ALA A 11 -34.61 34.33 -5.81
C ALA A 11 -35.61 35.46 -5.46
N LEU A 12 -35.11 36.58 -4.93
CA LEU A 12 -35.94 37.77 -4.67
C LEU A 12 -36.46 38.38 -5.95
N GLN A 13 -35.66 38.46 -7.00
CA GLN A 13 -36.09 39.02 -8.28
C GLN A 13 -37.16 38.13 -8.92
N GLU A 14 -36.98 36.83 -8.97
CA GLU A 14 -37.93 35.87 -9.51
C GLU A 14 -39.27 35.88 -8.73
N ALA A 15 -39.21 35.87 -7.40
CA ALA A 15 -40.39 35.92 -6.55
C ALA A 15 -41.16 37.28 -6.71
N PHE A 16 -40.39 38.35 -6.83
CA PHE A 16 -40.95 39.68 -7.05
C PHE A 16 -41.65 39.82 -8.43
N ASP A 17 -40.98 39.31 -9.47
CA ASP A 17 -41.49 39.38 -10.84
C ASP A 17 -42.72 38.44 -11.03
N ALA A 18 -42.73 37.29 -10.37
CA ALA A 18 -43.84 36.34 -10.43
C ALA A 18 -45.16 36.91 -9.85
N GLN A 19 -45.07 37.78 -8.90
CA GLN A 19 -46.24 38.42 -8.28
C GLN A 19 -46.90 39.54 -9.15
N GLY A 20 -46.17 40.08 -10.13
CA GLY A 20 -46.71 41.02 -11.14
C GLY A 20 -47.14 42.40 -10.59
N ALA A 21 -48.28 42.89 -11.07
CA ALA A 21 -48.74 44.29 -10.76
C ALA A 21 -49.13 44.54 -9.28
N GLU A 22 -49.17 43.51 -8.43
CA GLU A 22 -49.50 43.65 -6.99
C GLU A 22 -48.28 44.06 -6.16
N ASN A 23 -47.09 44.06 -6.73
CA ASN A 23 -45.82 44.36 -6.07
C ASN A 23 -45.69 45.78 -5.49
N SER A 24 -46.38 46.75 -6.10
CA SER A 24 -46.29 48.16 -5.73
C SER A 24 -47.32 48.59 -4.67
N LYS A 25 -48.12 47.65 -4.13
CA LYS A 25 -49.20 47.98 -3.19
C LYS A 25 -49.22 46.98 -2.01
N TRP A 26 -49.40 47.52 -0.80
CA TRP A 26 -49.69 46.73 0.40
C TRP A 26 -51.07 46.08 0.30
N ALA A 27 -51.28 45.26 -0.73
CA ALA A 27 -52.56 44.62 -1.02
C ALA A 27 -52.75 43.37 -0.16
N THR A 28 -54.02 43.03 0.10
CA THR A 28 -54.38 41.77 0.76
C THR A 28 -54.03 40.60 -0.14
N GLY A 29 -52.98 39.85 0.21
CA GLY A 29 -52.49 38.71 -0.62
C GLY A 29 -51.06 38.85 -1.13
N ALA A 30 -50.46 40.03 -1.15
CA ALA A 30 -49.08 40.22 -1.54
C ALA A 30 -48.13 39.47 -0.61
N THR A 31 -47.16 38.78 -1.16
CA THR A 31 -46.09 38.04 -0.41
C THR A 31 -44.79 38.80 -0.37
N ILE A 32 -44.53 39.65 -1.36
CA ILE A 32 -43.43 40.64 -1.41
C ILE A 32 -44.03 42.00 -1.72
N VAL A 33 -43.58 43.04 -1.01
CA VAL A 33 -44.00 44.41 -1.22
C VAL A 33 -42.81 45.34 -1.43
N GLU A 34 -42.88 46.13 -2.48
CA GLU A 34 -41.87 47.14 -2.76
C GLU A 34 -42.08 48.41 -1.93
N ASP A 35 -41.01 48.95 -1.40
CA ASP A 35 -40.92 50.24 -0.68
C ASP A 35 -39.59 50.93 -1.02
N ILE A 36 -39.33 52.06 -0.42
CA ILE A 36 -38.10 52.83 -0.60
C ILE A 36 -37.48 53.05 0.77
N ASP A 37 -36.15 52.78 0.89
CA ASP A 37 -35.39 53.06 2.10
C ASP A 37 -35.13 54.56 2.30
N ASP A 38 -34.61 54.97 3.46
CA ASP A 38 -34.33 56.36 3.77
C ASP A 38 -33.32 57.05 2.81
N ASP A 39 -32.53 56.24 2.10
CA ASP A 39 -31.55 56.68 1.08
C ASP A 39 -32.13 56.72 -0.34
N GLY A 40 -33.42 56.41 -0.49
CA GLY A 40 -34.11 56.40 -1.77
C GLY A 40 -33.83 55.17 -2.65
N ASN A 41 -33.32 54.08 -2.09
CA ASN A 41 -33.12 52.83 -2.84
C ASN A 41 -34.32 51.91 -2.67
N GLN A 42 -34.45 50.96 -3.61
CA GLN A 42 -35.47 49.96 -3.61
C GLN A 42 -35.34 49.01 -2.39
N LEU A 43 -36.39 48.88 -1.61
CA LEU A 43 -36.54 48.02 -0.44
C LEU A 43 -37.67 47.01 -0.74
N LEU A 44 -37.39 45.70 -0.47
CA LEU A 44 -38.40 44.66 -0.60
C LEU A 44 -38.72 44.10 0.80
N TRP A 45 -40.01 44.09 1.12
CA TRP A 45 -40.56 43.45 2.31
C TRP A 45 -41.09 42.07 1.98
N VAL A 46 -40.56 41.04 2.65
CA VAL A 46 -40.87 39.64 2.44
C VAL A 46 -41.76 39.11 3.56
N LYS A 47 -42.85 38.44 3.25
CA LYS A 47 -43.70 37.78 4.26
C LYS A 47 -42.96 36.66 4.93
N ARG A 48 -43.28 36.43 6.24
CA ARG A 48 -42.70 35.36 7.05
C ARG A 48 -42.84 33.97 6.39
N THR A 49 -43.99 33.68 5.78
CA THR A 49 -44.25 32.41 5.10
C THR A 49 -43.40 32.16 3.89
N LEU A 50 -42.74 33.19 3.34
CA LEU A 50 -41.90 33.09 2.16
C LEU A 50 -40.40 33.16 2.49
N VAL A 51 -40.05 33.64 3.70
CA VAL A 51 -38.63 33.76 4.12
C VAL A 51 -37.93 32.39 4.11
N ASP A 52 -38.55 31.39 4.72
CA ASP A 52 -38.00 30.02 4.83
C ASP A 52 -37.99 29.28 3.48
N GLU A 53 -38.76 29.75 2.49
CA GLU A 53 -38.77 29.20 1.12
C GLU A 53 -37.69 29.84 0.22
N LEU A 54 -37.34 31.12 0.48
CA LEU A 54 -36.40 31.89 -0.34
C LEU A 54 -34.95 31.85 0.15
N PHE A 55 -34.73 31.65 1.45
CA PHE A 55 -33.43 31.81 2.09
C PHE A 55 -33.11 30.65 3.03
N ASP A 56 -31.88 30.18 2.98
CA ASP A 56 -31.30 29.34 4.01
C ASP A 56 -30.61 30.19 5.11
N ASP A 57 -30.21 29.55 6.21
CA ASP A 57 -29.58 30.24 7.34
C ASP A 57 -28.28 30.95 6.96
N GLU A 58 -27.46 30.39 6.06
CA GLU A 58 -26.20 30.99 5.62
C GLU A 58 -26.45 32.24 4.75
N GLN A 59 -27.50 32.25 3.96
CA GLN A 59 -27.90 33.39 3.14
C GLN A 59 -28.48 34.53 3.98
N LEU A 60 -29.22 34.21 5.05
CA LEU A 60 -29.70 35.18 6.00
C LEU A 60 -28.55 35.82 6.79
N GLU A 61 -27.59 35.03 7.27
CA GLU A 61 -26.38 35.52 7.92
C GLU A 61 -25.58 36.46 7.00
N ALA A 62 -25.41 36.10 5.73
CA ALA A 62 -24.72 36.93 4.75
C ALA A 62 -25.42 38.28 4.50
N LEU A 63 -26.74 38.31 4.53
CA LEU A 63 -27.50 39.58 4.42
C LEU A 63 -27.33 40.45 5.67
N VAL A 64 -27.22 39.89 6.86
CA VAL A 64 -26.96 40.59 8.11
C VAL A 64 -25.54 41.15 8.14
N GLU A 65 -24.54 40.33 7.85
CA GLU A 65 -23.11 40.72 7.83
C GLU A 65 -22.82 41.86 6.85
N GLU A 66 -23.57 41.90 5.77
CA GLU A 66 -23.40 42.93 4.73
C GLU A 66 -24.30 44.14 4.90
N GLU A 67 -24.98 44.25 6.04
CA GLU A 67 -25.91 45.35 6.35
C GLU A 67 -26.99 45.57 5.28
N LEU A 68 -27.45 44.48 4.66
CA LEU A 68 -28.44 44.52 3.58
C LEU A 68 -29.88 44.32 4.08
N LEU A 69 -30.05 44.21 5.39
CA LEU A 69 -31.38 44.17 6.01
C LEU A 69 -31.76 45.52 6.62
N GLU A 70 -33.03 45.84 6.49
CA GLU A 70 -33.62 46.97 7.20
C GLU A 70 -33.86 46.57 8.69
N ASN A 71 -33.40 47.41 9.61
CA ASN A 71 -33.52 47.21 11.08
C ASN A 71 -32.89 45.90 11.60
N ASP A 72 -31.79 45.44 11.08
CA ASP A 72 -31.08 44.24 11.52
C ASP A 72 -31.98 43.02 11.66
N GLY A 73 -32.98 42.86 10.78
CA GLY A 73 -33.93 41.73 10.83
C GLY A 73 -34.98 41.82 11.94
N LYS A 74 -35.05 42.91 12.68
CA LYS A 74 -36.12 43.12 13.68
C LYS A 74 -37.43 43.56 13.02
N PRO A 75 -38.57 43.04 13.45
CA PRO A 75 -39.86 43.42 12.89
C PRO A 75 -40.10 44.93 13.14
N LEU A 76 -40.33 45.66 12.07
CA LEU A 76 -40.67 47.08 12.12
C LEU A 76 -42.01 47.30 12.84
N LYS A 77 -42.08 48.30 13.71
CA LYS A 77 -43.34 48.87 14.15
C LYS A 77 -43.86 49.80 13.05
N MET A 78 -44.53 49.20 12.05
CA MET A 78 -45.11 50.00 10.98
C MET A 78 -46.46 50.61 11.28
N ARG A 79 -46.75 51.69 10.57
CA ARG A 79 -48.03 52.44 10.66
C ARG A 79 -49.21 51.54 10.41
N ALA A 80 -50.12 51.47 11.34
CA ALA A 80 -51.48 50.96 11.23
C ALA A 80 -51.61 49.48 10.78
N GLY A 81 -51.41 48.52 11.68
CA GLY A 81 -52.20 47.30 11.66
C GLY A 81 -51.78 46.15 10.75
N ARG A 82 -50.76 46.21 9.93
CA ARG A 82 -50.37 45.15 8.98
C ARG A 82 -48.94 44.62 9.12
N THR A 83 -48.25 44.96 10.18
CA THR A 83 -46.80 44.61 10.38
C THR A 83 -46.51 43.22 10.78
N SER A 84 -47.49 42.45 11.27
CA SER A 84 -47.26 41.07 11.77
C SER A 84 -47.04 40.02 10.68
N GLU A 85 -47.30 40.36 9.44
CA GLU A 85 -47.21 39.41 8.32
C GLU A 85 -45.83 39.45 7.62
N PHE A 86 -45.12 40.58 7.64
CA PHE A 86 -43.82 40.75 6.98
C PHE A 86 -42.69 40.68 7.98
N ALA A 87 -41.77 39.71 7.77
CA ALA A 87 -40.72 39.39 8.71
C ALA A 87 -39.36 40.02 8.34
N LEU A 88 -39.13 40.29 7.06
CA LEU A 88 -37.81 40.66 6.56
C LEU A 88 -37.90 41.82 5.56
N GLY A 89 -37.16 42.91 5.78
CA GLY A 89 -36.98 43.99 4.82
C GLY A 89 -35.61 43.94 4.21
N VAL A 90 -35.50 43.61 2.91
CA VAL A 90 -34.23 43.53 2.20
C VAL A 90 -33.96 44.78 1.41
N ARG A 91 -32.81 45.43 1.63
CA ARG A 91 -32.33 46.63 0.86
C ARG A 91 -31.92 46.19 -0.54
N PHE A 92 -32.90 45.90 -1.38
CA PHE A 92 -32.73 45.25 -2.68
C PHE A 92 -31.88 46.06 -3.64
N GLY A 93 -32.03 47.42 -3.65
CA GLY A 93 -31.19 48.30 -4.41
C GLY A 93 -29.71 48.25 -4.02
N ALA A 94 -29.41 48.18 -2.72
CA ALA A 94 -28.06 48.00 -2.20
C ALA A 94 -27.49 46.62 -2.54
N LEU A 95 -28.29 45.57 -2.41
CA LEU A 95 -27.92 44.22 -2.80
C LEU A 95 -27.54 44.12 -4.30
N LYS A 96 -28.37 44.69 -5.19
CA LYS A 96 -28.05 44.81 -6.64
C LYS A 96 -26.71 45.51 -6.90
N LYS A 97 -26.46 46.65 -6.26
CA LYS A 97 -25.20 47.40 -6.40
C LYS A 97 -24.03 46.55 -5.90
N LYS A 98 -24.16 45.85 -4.79
CA LYS A 98 -23.09 45.02 -4.19
C LYS A 98 -22.75 43.82 -5.05
N VAL A 99 -23.74 43.10 -5.53
CA VAL A 99 -23.55 41.97 -6.46
C VAL A 99 -22.86 42.43 -7.75
N LYS A 100 -23.31 43.58 -8.31
CA LYS A 100 -22.68 44.17 -9.51
C LYS A 100 -21.25 44.63 -9.29
N ALA A 101 -20.92 45.19 -8.10
CA ALA A 101 -19.57 45.54 -7.73
C ALA A 101 -18.66 44.31 -7.59
N LEU A 102 -19.18 43.23 -7.04
CA LEU A 102 -18.50 41.94 -6.98
C LEU A 102 -18.29 41.28 -8.35
N GLU A 103 -19.15 41.63 -9.34
CA GLU A 103 -19.00 41.23 -10.74
C GLU A 103 -18.01 42.06 -11.52
N GLY A 104 -17.97 43.38 -11.22
CA GLY A 104 -17.17 44.38 -11.97
C GLY A 104 -15.67 44.42 -11.66
N SER A 105 -15.22 43.75 -10.58
CA SER A 105 -13.78 43.61 -10.27
C SER A 105 -13.20 42.33 -10.90
N ALA A 106 -13.51 42.07 -12.16
CA ALA A 106 -13.39 40.81 -12.85
C ALA A 106 -11.97 40.23 -12.96
N SER A 107 -10.90 41.03 -12.86
CA SER A 107 -9.53 40.51 -12.98
C SER A 107 -8.93 40.07 -11.64
N ALA A 108 -9.04 40.88 -10.59
CA ALA A 108 -8.53 40.51 -9.26
C ALA A 108 -9.41 39.47 -8.54
N VAL A 109 -10.74 39.54 -8.72
CA VAL A 109 -11.69 38.59 -8.15
C VAL A 109 -11.65 37.25 -8.87
N GLN A 110 -11.41 37.19 -10.19
CA GLN A 110 -11.20 35.94 -10.87
C GLN A 110 -9.91 35.22 -10.41
N VAL A 111 -8.84 35.98 -10.16
CA VAL A 111 -7.58 35.44 -9.63
C VAL A 111 -7.77 35.00 -8.18
N MET A 112 -8.44 35.79 -7.34
CA MET A 112 -8.78 35.40 -5.97
C MET A 112 -9.77 34.25 -5.91
N SER A 113 -10.82 34.26 -6.73
CA SER A 113 -11.79 33.15 -6.80
C SER A 113 -11.16 31.83 -7.30
N ARG A 114 -10.20 31.90 -8.22
CA ARG A 114 -9.42 30.72 -8.60
C ARG A 114 -8.54 30.24 -7.44
N LYS A 115 -7.93 31.16 -6.70
CA LYS A 115 -7.09 30.83 -5.55
C LYS A 115 -7.90 30.30 -4.36
N VAL A 116 -9.09 30.84 -4.12
CA VAL A 116 -10.04 30.34 -3.11
C VAL A 116 -10.58 28.95 -3.51
N LYS A 117 -11.00 28.75 -4.76
CA LYS A 117 -11.40 27.42 -5.25
C LYS A 117 -10.28 26.39 -5.21
N ASP A 118 -9.04 26.82 -5.40
CA ASP A 118 -7.88 25.93 -5.31
C ASP A 118 -7.56 25.61 -3.84
N LEU A 119 -7.68 26.58 -2.95
CA LEU A 119 -7.57 26.39 -1.49
C LEU A 119 -8.72 25.56 -0.92
N GLU A 120 -9.95 25.79 -1.35
CA GLU A 120 -11.12 24.96 -0.98
C GLU A 120 -10.96 23.52 -1.47
N ARG A 121 -10.43 23.34 -2.69
CA ARG A 121 -10.12 22.01 -3.23
C ARG A 121 -8.99 21.35 -2.44
N GLN A 122 -7.95 22.07 -2.08
CA GLN A 122 -6.86 21.58 -1.24
C GLN A 122 -7.36 21.28 0.17
N LEU A 123 -8.22 22.14 0.74
CA LEU A 123 -8.82 21.93 2.06
C LEU A 123 -9.80 20.74 2.06
N LYS A 124 -10.58 20.59 0.99
CA LYS A 124 -11.47 19.43 0.80
C LYS A 124 -10.67 18.15 0.64
N VAL A 125 -9.62 18.15 -0.19
CA VAL A 125 -8.69 17.02 -0.32
C VAL A 125 -8.03 16.71 1.04
N ALA A 126 -7.51 17.69 1.75
CA ALA A 126 -6.89 17.49 3.06
C ALA A 126 -7.89 17.06 4.16
N ARG A 127 -9.15 17.46 4.05
CA ARG A 127 -10.23 17.07 4.98
C ARG A 127 -10.77 15.68 4.62
N ASP A 128 -10.92 15.41 3.33
CA ASP A 128 -11.28 14.10 2.80
C ASP A 128 -10.15 13.11 3.07
N ASP A 129 -8.88 13.49 2.97
CA ASP A 129 -7.72 12.67 3.33
C ASP A 129 -7.71 12.31 4.83
N LYS A 130 -7.94 13.28 5.73
CA LYS A 130 -7.99 12.99 7.17
C LYS A 130 -9.18 12.13 7.59
N VAL A 131 -10.34 12.34 6.99
CA VAL A 131 -11.53 11.51 7.20
C VAL A 131 -11.36 10.17 6.52
N ALA A 132 -10.76 10.14 5.32
CA ALA A 132 -10.42 8.92 4.62
C ALA A 132 -9.35 8.13 5.38
N ASP A 133 -8.31 8.78 5.93
CA ASP A 133 -7.28 8.15 6.75
C ASP A 133 -7.87 7.52 8.03
N ALA A 134 -8.75 8.23 8.73
CA ALA A 134 -9.42 7.70 9.92
C ALA A 134 -10.40 6.57 9.58
N ALA A 135 -11.17 6.71 8.51
CA ALA A 135 -12.09 5.68 8.02
C ALA A 135 -11.30 4.48 7.49
N MET A 136 -10.19 4.71 6.79
CA MET A 136 -9.29 3.66 6.31
C MET A 136 -8.62 2.94 7.47
N ALA A 137 -8.12 3.65 8.48
CA ALA A 137 -7.54 3.06 9.69
C ALA A 137 -8.57 2.19 10.42
N HIS A 138 -9.82 2.64 10.55
CA HIS A 138 -10.91 1.86 11.14
C HIS A 138 -11.28 0.65 10.27
N LEU A 139 -11.35 0.82 8.95
CA LEU A 139 -11.58 -0.28 8.01
C LEU A 139 -10.46 -1.32 8.09
N ILE A 140 -9.20 -0.88 8.09
CA ILE A 140 -8.02 -1.74 8.24
C ILE A 140 -8.09 -2.52 9.56
N HIS A 141 -8.42 -1.86 10.66
CA HIS A 141 -8.56 -2.50 11.97
C HIS A 141 -9.66 -3.56 11.94
N THR A 142 -10.84 -3.22 11.42
CA THR A 142 -11.98 -4.14 11.29
C THR A 142 -11.67 -5.30 10.36
N MET A 143 -11.01 -5.04 9.23
CA MET A 143 -10.54 -6.09 8.31
C MET A 143 -9.49 -6.98 8.98
N ALA A 144 -8.51 -6.41 9.66
CA ALA A 144 -7.47 -7.17 10.36
C ALA A 144 -8.05 -8.05 11.48
N GLU A 145 -9.14 -7.63 12.13
CA GLU A 145 -9.86 -8.44 13.10
C GLU A 145 -10.70 -9.54 12.44
N SER A 146 -11.26 -9.28 11.25
CA SER A 146 -12.07 -10.25 10.51
C SER A 146 -11.22 -11.34 9.85
N PHE A 147 -9.97 -11.04 9.48
CA PHE A 147 -9.03 -12.05 8.99
C PHE A 147 -8.55 -12.94 10.13
N ASN A 148 -8.64 -14.25 9.92
CA ASN A 148 -8.15 -15.25 10.88
C ASN A 148 -6.62 -15.39 10.76
N ILE A 149 -5.89 -14.27 10.96
CA ILE A 149 -4.43 -14.26 10.93
C ILE A 149 -3.92 -15.11 12.07
N LYS A 150 -3.58 -16.35 11.77
CA LYS A 150 -2.91 -17.23 12.70
C LYS A 150 -1.41 -17.00 12.58
N PRO A 151 -0.74 -16.53 13.66
CA PRO A 151 0.72 -16.58 13.67
C PRO A 151 1.16 -18.01 13.32
N VAL A 152 2.19 -18.13 12.52
CA VAL A 152 2.81 -19.43 12.27
C VAL A 152 3.24 -19.97 13.63
N ALA A 153 2.62 -21.05 14.10
CA ALA A 153 2.95 -21.60 15.40
C ALA A 153 4.39 -22.13 15.38
N PRO A 154 5.30 -21.54 16.15
CA PRO A 154 6.68 -22.00 16.18
C PRO A 154 6.71 -23.42 16.76
N ARG A 155 7.41 -24.33 16.08
CA ARG A 155 7.61 -25.70 16.57
C ARG A 155 8.42 -25.75 17.85
N MET A 156 9.16 -24.67 18.14
CA MET A 156 10.03 -24.52 19.29
C MET A 156 9.75 -23.16 19.95
N LYS A 157 9.91 -23.11 21.28
CA LYS A 157 9.91 -21.84 22.00
C LYS A 157 11.29 -21.22 21.89
N PHE A 158 11.37 -19.98 21.46
CA PHE A 158 12.58 -19.21 21.38
C PHE A 158 12.56 -18.15 22.49
N ASP A 159 13.55 -18.20 23.39
CA ASP A 159 13.71 -17.17 24.39
C ASP A 159 14.56 -16.04 23.82
N ARG A 160 14.06 -14.80 23.91
CA ARG A 160 14.87 -13.61 23.63
C ARG A 160 16.01 -13.54 24.66
N THR A 161 17.20 -13.95 24.26
CA THR A 161 18.38 -13.71 25.05
C THR A 161 18.77 -12.25 24.95
N LYS A 162 18.73 -11.51 26.07
CA LYS A 162 19.35 -10.19 26.11
C LYS A 162 20.84 -10.36 26.00
N PRO A 163 21.59 -9.54 25.21
CA PRO A 163 23.01 -9.64 25.11
C PRO A 163 23.62 -9.50 26.50
N SER A 164 24.54 -10.40 26.86
CA SER A 164 25.35 -10.26 28.06
C SER A 164 26.23 -9.03 27.89
N LYS A 165 26.53 -8.35 29.00
CA LYS A 165 27.40 -7.17 28.98
C LYS A 165 28.74 -7.54 28.36
N GLY A 166 29.10 -6.96 27.19
CA GLY A 166 30.32 -7.26 26.43
C GLY A 166 30.18 -8.30 25.31
N GLN A 167 28.96 -8.85 25.05
CA GLN A 167 28.73 -9.73 23.92
C GLN A 167 28.50 -8.88 22.66
N ALA A 168 29.24 -9.17 21.59
CA ALA A 168 29.02 -8.52 20.29
C ALA A 168 27.67 -8.91 19.70
N LEU A 169 26.99 -7.94 19.13
CA LEU A 169 25.75 -8.21 18.39
C LEU A 169 26.07 -9.02 17.14
N ALA A 170 25.21 -9.98 16.81
CA ALA A 170 25.44 -10.89 15.69
C ALA A 170 25.08 -10.30 14.31
N GLY A 171 24.58 -9.06 14.28
CA GLY A 171 24.15 -8.39 13.04
C GLY A 171 22.65 -8.49 12.76
N ILE A 172 22.27 -8.28 11.50
CA ILE A 172 20.90 -8.34 11.02
C ILE A 172 20.75 -9.52 10.05
N PRO A 173 20.04 -10.59 10.44
CA PRO A 173 19.67 -11.66 9.54
C PRO A 173 18.68 -11.15 8.48
N THR A 174 18.81 -11.65 7.26
CA THR A 174 17.96 -11.29 6.11
C THR A 174 17.47 -12.57 5.45
N LEU A 175 16.17 -12.77 5.45
CA LEU A 175 15.48 -13.83 4.68
C LEU A 175 14.88 -13.21 3.43
N MET A 176 15.14 -13.80 2.28
CA MET A 176 14.47 -13.41 1.04
C MET A 176 13.36 -14.40 0.71
N LEU A 177 12.16 -13.86 0.48
CA LEU A 177 11.00 -14.57 -0.02
C LEU A 177 10.72 -14.08 -1.44
N SER A 178 10.83 -14.96 -2.42
CA SER A 178 10.44 -14.70 -3.80
C SER A 178 10.11 -16.01 -4.52
N ASP A 179 9.52 -15.92 -5.67
CA ASP A 179 9.26 -17.05 -6.54
C ASP A 179 8.43 -18.13 -5.83
N TRP A 180 7.41 -17.69 -5.08
CA TRP A 180 6.51 -18.58 -4.36
C TRP A 180 5.50 -19.23 -5.28
N HIS A 181 5.10 -18.56 -6.35
CA HIS A 181 4.14 -19.04 -7.34
C HIS A 181 2.87 -19.60 -6.69
N TRP A 182 2.33 -18.85 -5.73
CA TRP A 182 1.14 -19.26 -4.98
C TRP A 182 -0.05 -19.49 -5.90
N GLY A 183 -0.64 -20.68 -5.80
CA GLY A 183 -1.74 -21.12 -6.64
C GLY A 183 -1.32 -21.95 -7.84
N GLU A 184 -0.02 -22.09 -8.16
CA GLU A 184 0.44 -22.96 -9.24
C GLU A 184 0.31 -24.43 -8.85
N VAL A 185 0.01 -25.25 -9.84
CA VAL A 185 -0.03 -26.73 -9.72
C VAL A 185 1.09 -27.30 -10.55
N VAL A 186 1.91 -28.16 -9.95
CA VAL A 186 2.91 -28.98 -10.64
C VAL A 186 2.45 -30.43 -10.57
N ASP A 187 2.21 -31.04 -11.73
CA ASP A 187 1.80 -32.42 -11.87
C ASP A 187 3.04 -33.35 -11.86
N PRO A 188 3.23 -34.16 -10.81
CA PRO A 188 4.39 -35.01 -10.71
C PRO A 188 4.53 -36.02 -11.87
N ALA A 189 3.42 -36.43 -12.49
CA ALA A 189 3.48 -37.36 -13.62
C ALA A 189 4.12 -36.81 -14.87
N GLN A 190 4.14 -35.46 -15.01
CA GLN A 190 4.75 -34.77 -16.15
C GLN A 190 6.25 -34.55 -15.99
N ILE A 191 6.79 -34.74 -14.78
CA ILE A 191 8.19 -34.46 -14.43
C ILE A 191 8.87 -35.63 -13.72
N GLU A 192 8.52 -36.85 -14.07
CA GLU A 192 9.12 -38.09 -13.53
C GLU A 192 9.06 -38.19 -12.00
N TYR A 193 8.03 -37.59 -11.38
CA TYR A 193 7.81 -37.55 -9.93
C TYR A 193 8.95 -36.82 -9.15
N LEU A 194 9.67 -35.93 -9.79
CA LEU A 194 10.76 -35.17 -9.16
C LEU A 194 10.28 -34.08 -8.17
N ASN A 195 9.06 -33.63 -8.32
CA ASN A 195 8.41 -32.67 -7.45
C ASN A 195 6.88 -32.77 -7.57
N GLU A 196 6.19 -32.22 -6.60
CA GLU A 196 4.75 -31.97 -6.60
C GLU A 196 4.51 -30.59 -5.96
N PHE A 197 3.56 -29.82 -6.49
CA PHE A 197 3.21 -28.54 -5.93
C PHE A 197 1.72 -28.25 -6.12
N ASN A 198 1.10 -27.71 -5.09
CA ASN A 198 -0.28 -27.23 -5.01
C ASN A 198 -0.40 -26.31 -3.79
N LEU A 199 -1.56 -25.71 -3.55
CA LEU A 199 -1.76 -24.78 -2.43
C LEU A 199 -1.52 -25.42 -1.05
N ASP A 200 -1.85 -26.69 -0.86
CA ASP A 200 -1.60 -27.38 0.41
C ASP A 200 -0.09 -27.57 0.67
N ILE A 201 0.65 -27.95 -0.37
CA ILE A 201 2.11 -28.07 -0.30
C ILE A 201 2.76 -26.70 -0.13
N ALA A 202 2.28 -25.69 -0.84
CA ALA A 202 2.73 -24.31 -0.70
C ALA A 202 2.60 -23.81 0.75
N ASN A 203 1.44 -24.05 1.38
CA ASN A 203 1.20 -23.73 2.79
C ASN A 203 2.19 -24.42 3.74
N LYS A 204 2.41 -25.71 3.55
CA LYS A 204 3.35 -26.50 4.37
C LYS A 204 4.78 -26.01 4.20
N ARG A 205 5.20 -25.74 2.95
CA ARG A 205 6.53 -25.21 2.65
C ARG A 205 6.74 -23.82 3.24
N ALA A 206 5.75 -22.92 3.12
CA ALA A 206 5.81 -21.59 3.72
C ALA A 206 5.97 -21.64 5.25
N ASP A 207 5.15 -22.47 5.94
CA ASP A 207 5.26 -22.67 7.37
C ASP A 207 6.64 -23.23 7.77
N ARG A 208 7.18 -24.10 6.95
CA ARG A 208 8.51 -24.65 7.17
C ARG A 208 9.60 -23.60 7.00
N ILE A 209 9.52 -22.75 5.95
CA ILE A 209 10.49 -21.66 5.74
C ILE A 209 10.53 -20.74 6.96
N PHE A 210 9.38 -20.28 7.46
CA PHE A 210 9.32 -19.41 8.63
C PHE A 210 9.90 -20.09 9.88
N ASN A 211 9.43 -21.29 10.18
CA ASN A 211 9.89 -22.04 11.36
C ASN A 211 11.38 -22.40 11.28
N LYS A 212 11.85 -22.85 10.09
CA LYS A 212 13.25 -23.24 9.91
C LYS A 212 14.20 -22.05 9.98
N THR A 213 13.76 -20.89 9.51
CA THR A 213 14.52 -19.65 9.67
C THR A 213 14.78 -19.33 11.14
N LEU A 214 13.74 -19.37 11.97
CA LEU A 214 13.86 -19.14 13.42
C LEU A 214 14.74 -20.22 14.09
N GLU A 215 14.56 -21.48 13.71
CA GLU A 215 15.38 -22.60 14.22
C GLU A 215 16.86 -22.39 13.88
N LEU A 216 17.19 -22.06 12.61
CA LEU A 216 18.57 -21.80 12.20
C LEU A 216 19.21 -20.65 12.98
N LEU A 217 18.48 -19.56 13.19
CA LEU A 217 19.00 -18.37 13.87
C LEU A 217 19.14 -18.55 15.38
N HIS A 218 18.20 -19.25 16.04
CA HIS A 218 18.18 -19.33 17.49
C HIS A 218 18.78 -20.62 18.07
N HIS A 219 18.80 -21.71 17.30
CA HIS A 219 19.35 -22.99 17.77
C HIS A 219 20.66 -23.38 17.10
N HIS A 220 20.76 -23.28 15.77
CA HIS A 220 22.00 -23.64 15.08
C HIS A 220 23.08 -22.56 15.23
N GLN A 221 22.65 -21.30 15.42
CA GLN A 221 23.55 -20.19 15.76
C GLN A 221 23.35 -19.75 17.23
N ALA A 222 23.30 -20.73 18.12
CA ALA A 222 22.98 -20.53 19.52
C ALA A 222 23.87 -19.47 20.22
N GLY A 223 23.25 -18.68 21.10
CA GLY A 223 23.94 -17.65 21.90
C GLY A 223 24.10 -16.32 21.17
N GLN A 224 23.59 -16.15 19.98
CA GLN A 224 23.62 -14.88 19.25
C GLN A 224 22.38 -14.03 19.55
N THR A 225 22.58 -12.73 19.58
CA THR A 225 21.50 -11.74 19.68
C THR A 225 21.55 -10.84 18.44
N TYR A 226 20.41 -10.53 17.89
CA TYR A 226 20.31 -9.76 16.65
C TYR A 226 19.73 -8.37 16.91
N ASP A 227 20.23 -7.35 16.21
CA ASP A 227 19.71 -5.97 16.28
C ASP A 227 18.31 -5.84 15.69
N GLY A 228 17.98 -6.66 14.73
CA GLY A 228 16.71 -6.69 14.04
C GLY A 228 16.65 -7.86 13.07
N PHE A 229 15.68 -7.82 12.17
CA PHE A 229 15.49 -8.80 11.11
C PHE A 229 15.06 -8.11 9.82
N THR A 230 15.55 -8.57 8.67
CA THR A 230 15.07 -8.12 7.37
C THR A 230 14.37 -9.25 6.64
N LEU A 231 13.15 -9.01 6.16
CA LEU A 231 12.39 -9.95 5.35
C LEU A 231 12.14 -9.34 3.99
N ILE A 232 12.85 -9.78 2.97
CA ILE A 232 12.72 -9.28 1.61
C ILE A 232 11.53 -9.96 0.91
N LEU A 233 10.69 -9.16 0.25
CA LEU A 233 9.65 -9.61 -0.66
C LEU A 233 10.13 -9.38 -2.10
N GLY A 234 10.62 -10.43 -2.75
CA GLY A 234 11.39 -10.33 -3.99
C GLY A 234 10.60 -10.51 -5.29
N GLY A 235 9.27 -10.55 -5.23
CA GLY A 235 8.40 -10.72 -6.42
C GLY A 235 8.08 -12.15 -6.76
N ASP A 236 7.21 -12.34 -7.74
CA ASP A 236 6.64 -13.62 -8.19
C ASP A 236 6.04 -14.43 -7.04
N MET A 237 5.30 -13.71 -6.18
CA MET A 237 4.59 -14.34 -5.08
C MET A 237 3.40 -15.18 -5.55
N PHE A 238 2.83 -14.83 -6.70
CA PHE A 238 1.74 -15.56 -7.35
C PHE A 238 2.22 -16.31 -8.59
N SER A 239 1.53 -17.41 -8.94
CA SER A 239 1.60 -18.00 -10.27
C SER A 239 1.13 -17.02 -11.34
N GLY A 240 0.09 -16.24 -11.03
CA GLY A 240 -0.46 -15.21 -11.90
C GLY A 240 -1.22 -15.76 -13.10
N ASN A 241 -1.61 -14.83 -13.99
CA ASN A 241 -2.44 -15.13 -15.17
C ASN A 241 -1.76 -14.70 -16.48
N ILE A 242 -0.47 -14.43 -16.47
CA ILE A 242 0.27 -13.94 -17.66
C ILE A 242 0.45 -15.01 -18.74
N HIS A 243 0.46 -16.29 -18.34
CA HIS A 243 0.48 -17.45 -19.22
C HIS A 243 -0.88 -18.14 -19.20
N GLU A 244 -1.41 -18.49 -20.38
CA GLU A 244 -2.72 -19.12 -20.49
C GLU A 244 -2.76 -20.50 -19.80
N GLU A 245 -1.69 -21.28 -19.91
CA GLU A 245 -1.56 -22.58 -19.25
C GLU A 245 -1.71 -22.46 -17.74
N LEU A 246 -1.01 -21.51 -17.10
CA LEU A 246 -1.07 -21.28 -15.66
C LEU A 246 -2.49 -20.85 -15.24
N ARG A 247 -3.12 -19.95 -15.99
CA ARG A 247 -4.47 -19.49 -15.71
C ARG A 247 -5.51 -20.63 -15.67
N ILE A 248 -5.30 -21.68 -16.48
CA ILE A 248 -6.20 -22.83 -16.58
C ILE A 248 -5.88 -23.87 -15.52
N THR A 249 -4.60 -24.05 -15.15
CA THR A 249 -4.14 -25.12 -14.27
C THR A 249 -3.97 -24.69 -12.81
N ASN A 250 -4.03 -23.38 -12.50
CA ASN A 250 -3.91 -22.90 -11.13
C ASN A 250 -5.00 -23.49 -10.22
N ASP A 251 -4.64 -23.81 -8.98
CA ASP A 251 -5.50 -24.39 -7.94
C ASP A 251 -6.63 -23.45 -7.49
N ALA A 252 -6.40 -22.14 -7.59
CA ALA A 252 -7.34 -21.11 -7.18
C ALA A 252 -7.23 -19.85 -8.04
N THR A 253 -8.24 -19.01 -7.97
CA THR A 253 -8.21 -17.70 -8.64
C THR A 253 -7.17 -16.78 -8.00
N ILE A 254 -6.68 -15.80 -8.77
CA ILE A 254 -5.70 -14.81 -8.25
C ILE A 254 -6.22 -14.07 -7.01
N HIS A 255 -7.54 -13.85 -6.91
CA HIS A 255 -8.16 -13.18 -5.76
C HIS A 255 -8.17 -14.05 -4.50
N GLU A 256 -8.48 -15.34 -4.63
CA GLU A 256 -8.39 -16.31 -3.53
C GLU A 256 -6.94 -16.48 -3.08
N CYS A 257 -6.01 -16.56 -4.04
CA CYS A 257 -4.58 -16.57 -3.77
C CYS A 257 -4.11 -15.33 -3.01
N LEU A 258 -4.61 -14.12 -3.39
CA LEU A 258 -4.26 -12.88 -2.72
C LEU A 258 -4.67 -12.90 -1.25
N LEU A 259 -5.89 -13.33 -0.95
CA LEU A 259 -6.39 -13.38 0.43
C LEU A 259 -5.62 -14.40 1.27
N SER A 260 -5.47 -15.65 0.77
CA SER A 260 -4.80 -16.73 1.51
C SER A 260 -3.30 -16.44 1.71
N LEU A 261 -2.63 -15.89 0.70
CA LEU A 261 -1.22 -15.54 0.79
C LEU A 261 -0.98 -14.33 1.70
N ALA A 262 -1.88 -13.34 1.69
CA ALA A 262 -1.79 -12.20 2.58
C ALA A 262 -1.88 -12.63 4.06
N GLU A 263 -2.78 -13.54 4.41
CA GLU A 263 -2.87 -14.12 5.76
C GLU A 263 -1.58 -14.88 6.13
N LYS A 264 -1.06 -15.69 5.20
CA LYS A 264 0.17 -16.46 5.41
C LYS A 264 1.38 -15.55 5.67
N LEU A 265 1.61 -14.55 4.83
CA LEU A 265 2.71 -13.60 4.99
C LEU A 265 2.55 -12.75 6.25
N ALA A 266 1.36 -12.22 6.51
CA ALA A 266 1.10 -11.45 7.72
C ALA A 266 1.37 -12.29 8.98
N GLY A 267 0.93 -13.56 9.01
CA GLY A 267 1.20 -14.49 10.09
C GLY A 267 2.69 -14.71 10.33
N GLY A 268 3.48 -14.94 9.28
CA GLY A 268 4.93 -15.09 9.35
C GLY A 268 5.65 -13.82 9.83
N ILE A 269 5.28 -12.66 9.29
CA ILE A 269 5.87 -11.37 9.68
C ILE A 269 5.55 -11.04 11.14
N ILE A 270 4.33 -11.29 11.61
CA ILE A 270 3.95 -11.12 13.01
C ILE A 270 4.77 -12.03 13.92
N GLU A 271 5.07 -13.26 13.49
CA GLU A 271 5.92 -14.16 14.27
C GLU A 271 7.36 -13.63 14.36
N PHE A 272 7.94 -13.14 13.25
CA PHE A 272 9.25 -12.48 13.30
C PHE A 272 9.24 -11.23 14.19
N SER A 273 8.16 -10.42 14.16
CA SER A 273 8.03 -9.21 15.00
C SER A 273 8.09 -9.51 16.50
N LYS A 274 7.70 -10.72 16.92
CA LYS A 274 7.80 -11.16 18.32
C LYS A 274 9.20 -11.61 18.70
N ASN A 275 9.98 -12.08 17.73
CA ASN A 275 11.30 -12.68 17.96
C ASN A 275 12.45 -11.69 17.80
N PHE A 276 12.24 -10.57 17.10
CA PHE A 276 13.26 -9.56 16.83
C PHE A 276 12.86 -8.18 17.33
N PRO A 277 13.83 -7.31 17.72
CA PRO A 277 13.56 -5.96 18.19
C PRO A 277 12.78 -5.11 17.18
N TRP A 278 13.09 -5.26 15.90
CA TRP A 278 12.37 -4.68 14.78
C TRP A 278 12.49 -5.58 13.53
N VAL A 279 11.59 -5.38 12.59
CA VAL A 279 11.56 -6.11 11.31
C VAL A 279 11.43 -5.10 10.19
N TYR A 280 12.36 -5.15 9.23
CA TYR A 280 12.34 -4.36 8.01
C TYR A 280 11.89 -5.22 6.83
N VAL A 281 10.93 -4.75 6.05
CA VAL A 281 10.30 -5.51 4.95
C VAL A 281 10.40 -4.73 3.65
N PRO A 282 11.55 -4.77 2.95
CA PRO A 282 11.69 -4.21 1.61
C PRO A 282 11.02 -5.12 0.57
N GLY A 283 10.34 -4.51 -0.42
CA GLY A 283 9.62 -5.26 -1.44
C GLY A 283 9.74 -4.71 -2.86
N VAL A 284 9.92 -5.59 -3.83
CA VAL A 284 9.83 -5.32 -5.27
C VAL A 284 8.88 -6.31 -5.93
N VAL A 285 8.29 -5.92 -7.04
CA VAL A 285 7.35 -6.78 -7.80
C VAL A 285 8.08 -7.68 -8.77
N GLY A 286 7.50 -8.86 -9.03
CA GLY A 286 7.95 -9.77 -10.08
C GLY A 286 7.13 -9.66 -11.36
N ASN A 287 7.43 -10.51 -12.32
CA ASN A 287 6.75 -10.50 -13.61
C ASN A 287 5.45 -11.32 -13.63
N HIS A 288 5.29 -12.32 -12.78
CA HIS A 288 4.08 -13.14 -12.70
C HIS A 288 2.90 -12.41 -12.06
N GLY A 289 3.16 -11.41 -11.21
CA GLY A 289 2.14 -10.58 -10.61
C GLY A 289 1.50 -9.54 -11.54
N ARG A 290 1.99 -9.37 -12.78
CA ARG A 290 1.43 -8.39 -13.75
C ARG A 290 -0.04 -8.64 -14.04
N ILE A 291 -0.82 -7.56 -14.15
CA ILE A 291 -2.21 -7.62 -14.60
C ILE A 291 -2.25 -7.90 -16.11
N ASP A 292 -1.41 -7.22 -16.89
CA ASP A 292 -1.33 -7.38 -18.33
C ASP A 292 -0.40 -8.51 -18.75
N ARG A 293 -0.80 -9.28 -19.77
CA ARG A 293 0.04 -10.36 -20.34
C ARG A 293 1.32 -9.83 -20.98
N LYS A 294 1.26 -8.64 -21.58
CA LYS A 294 2.44 -8.01 -22.21
C LYS A 294 3.15 -7.10 -21.21
N PRO A 295 4.48 -7.19 -21.08
CA PRO A 295 5.22 -6.28 -20.21
C PRO A 295 5.03 -4.83 -20.64
N THR A 296 4.74 -3.95 -19.67
CA THR A 296 4.70 -2.50 -19.85
C THR A 296 5.87 -1.85 -19.12
N ALA A 297 6.40 -0.76 -19.68
CA ALA A 297 7.47 -0.01 -19.01
C ALA A 297 6.92 1.08 -18.06
N LYS A 298 5.71 1.58 -18.34
CA LYS A 298 5.05 2.60 -17.52
C LYS A 298 3.98 1.92 -16.65
N GLY A 299 3.90 2.29 -15.38
CA GLY A 299 2.94 1.72 -14.45
C GLY A 299 3.26 0.30 -13.98
N ALA A 300 4.34 -0.31 -14.43
CA ALA A 300 4.67 -1.72 -14.24
C ALA A 300 4.66 -2.20 -12.78
N VAL A 301 4.93 -1.30 -11.82
CA VAL A 301 4.89 -1.64 -10.39
C VAL A 301 3.47 -1.56 -9.83
N HIS A 302 2.73 -0.50 -10.16
CA HIS A 302 1.39 -0.29 -9.59
C HIS A 302 0.34 -1.21 -10.23
N ASP A 303 0.53 -1.61 -11.50
CA ASP A 303 -0.31 -2.57 -12.21
C ASP A 303 0.18 -4.02 -11.99
N ASN A 304 0.39 -4.37 -10.69
CA ASN A 304 0.95 -5.65 -10.30
C ASN A 304 0.33 -6.17 -8.99
N TYR A 305 -0.06 -7.43 -8.98
CA TYR A 305 -0.66 -8.07 -7.81
C TYR A 305 0.32 -8.23 -6.64
N ASP A 306 1.64 -8.35 -6.87
CA ASP A 306 2.63 -8.37 -5.79
C ASP A 306 2.62 -7.03 -5.03
N TRP A 307 2.55 -5.91 -5.75
CA TRP A 307 2.43 -4.59 -5.14
C TRP A 307 1.18 -4.46 -4.28
N LEU A 308 0.04 -4.92 -4.80
CA LEU A 308 -1.22 -4.93 -4.05
C LEU A 308 -1.13 -5.81 -2.82
N LEU A 309 -0.59 -7.04 -2.96
CA LEU A 309 -0.37 -7.98 -1.86
C LEU A 309 0.46 -7.36 -0.75
N TYR A 310 1.61 -6.76 -1.07
CA TYR A 310 2.53 -6.22 -0.08
C TYR A 310 1.92 -5.06 0.71
N ASN A 311 1.19 -4.17 0.04
CA ASN A 311 0.46 -3.09 0.71
C ASN A 311 -0.66 -3.66 1.59
N PHE A 312 -1.38 -4.67 1.13
CA PHE A 312 -2.42 -5.33 1.90
C PHE A 312 -1.84 -6.04 3.15
N VAL A 313 -0.74 -6.78 3.00
CA VAL A 313 -0.01 -7.39 4.13
C VAL A 313 0.46 -6.34 5.13
N ALA A 314 0.99 -5.21 4.64
CA ALA A 314 1.40 -4.10 5.51
C ALA A 314 0.23 -3.54 6.33
N MET A 315 -0.94 -3.40 5.72
CA MET A 315 -2.17 -3.00 6.41
C MET A 315 -2.58 -4.01 7.48
N LEU A 316 -2.61 -5.31 7.14
CA LEU A 316 -2.98 -6.38 8.07
C LEU A 316 -2.02 -6.44 9.28
N VAL A 317 -0.72 -6.38 9.05
CA VAL A 317 0.30 -6.42 10.10
C VAL A 317 0.19 -5.21 11.02
N ARG A 318 0.07 -4.00 10.45
CA ARG A 318 -0.11 -2.76 11.23
C ARG A 318 -1.41 -2.78 12.03
N GLY A 319 -2.51 -3.19 11.42
CA GLY A 319 -3.80 -3.33 12.11
C GLY A 319 -3.73 -4.33 13.27
N ARG A 320 -3.04 -5.46 13.09
CA ARG A 320 -2.92 -6.50 14.14
C ARG A 320 -1.99 -6.12 15.28
N LEU A 321 -0.90 -5.42 15.00
CA LEU A 321 0.10 -5.02 16.00
C LEU A 321 -0.22 -3.67 16.66
N GLY A 322 -1.01 -2.81 15.99
CA GLY A 322 -1.39 -1.49 16.49
C GLY A 322 -0.17 -0.64 16.88
N ASP A 323 -0.26 0.07 17.99
CA ASP A 323 0.81 0.96 18.50
C ASP A 323 2.12 0.22 18.87
N LYS A 324 2.08 -1.10 18.95
CA LYS A 324 3.28 -1.93 19.24
C LYS A 324 3.94 -2.45 17.97
N CYS A 325 3.54 -1.95 16.81
CA CYS A 325 4.10 -2.37 15.54
C CYS A 325 5.58 -1.98 15.45
N ASN A 326 6.45 -2.99 15.42
CA ASN A 326 7.88 -2.87 15.22
C ASN A 326 8.29 -3.34 13.81
N VAL A 327 7.35 -3.30 12.86
CA VAL A 327 7.55 -3.71 11.47
C VAL A 327 7.48 -2.50 10.55
N GLU A 328 8.52 -2.29 9.75
CA GLU A 328 8.62 -1.24 8.75
C GLU A 328 8.59 -1.85 7.34
N PHE A 329 7.63 -1.42 6.53
CA PHE A 329 7.50 -1.82 5.13
C PHE A 329 8.05 -0.74 4.22
N ASP A 330 8.90 -1.16 3.27
CA ASP A 330 9.47 -0.31 2.21
C ASP A 330 9.15 -0.93 0.85
N ILE A 331 7.94 -0.65 0.35
CA ILE A 331 7.46 -1.21 -0.91
C ILE A 331 7.82 -0.26 -2.05
N SER A 332 8.69 -0.72 -2.94
CA SER A 332 9.20 0.09 -4.03
C SER A 332 8.11 0.56 -4.99
N THR A 333 8.26 1.79 -5.47
CA THR A 333 7.51 2.32 -6.62
C THR A 333 8.27 2.16 -7.95
N ALA A 334 9.46 1.56 -7.88
CA ALA A 334 10.30 1.25 -9.03
C ALA A 334 10.61 -0.27 -9.07
N LEU A 335 11.12 -0.76 -10.20
CA LEU A 335 11.50 -2.17 -10.35
C LEU A 335 12.74 -2.56 -9.54
N ASP A 336 13.48 -1.57 -9.04
CA ASP A 336 14.65 -1.74 -8.20
C ASP A 336 14.45 -0.98 -6.88
N LEU A 337 14.93 -1.52 -5.77
CA LEU A 337 14.91 -0.90 -4.45
C LEU A 337 16.32 -0.90 -3.85
N PRO A 338 17.02 0.24 -3.79
CA PRO A 338 18.25 0.34 -3.01
C PRO A 338 17.91 0.47 -1.53
N PHE A 339 18.58 -0.31 -0.68
CA PHE A 339 18.49 -0.19 0.77
C PHE A 339 19.84 -0.44 1.43
N LYS A 340 19.95 -0.17 2.73
CA LYS A 340 21.21 -0.26 3.46
C LYS A 340 20.99 -0.91 4.83
N LEU A 341 21.84 -1.89 5.16
CA LEU A 341 21.92 -2.48 6.50
C LEU A 341 23.32 -2.19 7.05
N TYR A 342 23.42 -1.41 8.11
CA TYR A 342 24.67 -0.83 8.62
C TYR A 342 25.45 -0.11 7.50
N ASN A 343 26.65 -0.55 7.19
CA ASN A 343 27.45 0.02 6.10
C ASN A 343 27.33 -0.70 4.77
N THR A 344 26.62 -1.82 4.72
CA THR A 344 26.44 -2.64 3.53
C THR A 344 25.21 -2.15 2.73
N ARG A 345 25.43 -1.86 1.45
CA ARG A 345 24.41 -1.34 0.51
C ARG A 345 23.92 -2.48 -0.38
N TYR A 346 22.61 -2.60 -0.48
CA TYR A 346 21.93 -3.60 -1.29
C TYR A 346 21.15 -2.95 -2.41
N LEU A 347 21.07 -3.64 -3.54
CA LEU A 347 20.11 -3.37 -4.61
C LEU A 347 19.22 -4.59 -4.75
N LEU A 348 17.95 -4.45 -4.36
CA LEU A 348 16.92 -5.45 -4.59
C LEU A 348 16.29 -5.25 -5.97
N THR A 349 16.15 -6.31 -6.73
CA THR A 349 15.45 -6.38 -8.01
C THR A 349 14.82 -7.77 -8.14
N HIS A 350 13.73 -7.91 -8.92
CA HIS A 350 13.19 -9.26 -9.11
C HIS A 350 14.13 -10.13 -9.97
N GLY A 351 14.56 -9.64 -11.11
CA GLY A 351 15.48 -10.35 -12.00
C GLY A 351 14.97 -10.56 -13.43
N ASP A 352 13.69 -10.37 -13.70
CA ASP A 352 13.04 -10.52 -15.01
C ASP A 352 13.63 -9.65 -16.14
N GLN A 353 14.33 -8.59 -15.77
CA GLN A 353 15.05 -7.70 -16.69
C GLN A 353 16.37 -8.31 -17.20
N ILE A 354 16.77 -9.45 -16.64
CA ILE A 354 18.03 -10.14 -16.94
C ILE A 354 17.73 -11.26 -17.92
N GLY A 355 18.14 -11.09 -19.17
CA GLY A 355 17.93 -12.12 -20.19
C GLY A 355 18.59 -13.44 -19.81
N GLY A 356 17.88 -14.55 -20.00
CA GLY A 356 18.42 -15.90 -19.83
C GLY A 356 19.66 -16.10 -20.71
N GLY A 357 20.71 -16.70 -20.14
CA GLY A 357 21.91 -17.08 -20.88
C GLY A 357 21.82 -18.54 -21.33
N SER A 358 22.00 -18.78 -22.63
CA SER A 358 22.25 -20.12 -23.17
C SER A 358 23.75 -20.28 -23.39
N GLY A 359 24.45 -21.00 -22.55
CA GLY A 359 25.88 -21.21 -22.72
C GLY A 359 26.55 -21.78 -21.47
N VAL A 360 27.85 -22.00 -21.54
CA VAL A 360 28.68 -22.42 -20.42
C VAL A 360 28.56 -21.36 -19.33
N GLY A 361 28.02 -21.71 -18.14
CA GLY A 361 27.77 -20.81 -17.03
C GLY A 361 26.30 -20.38 -16.88
N GLY A 362 25.39 -20.80 -17.78
CA GLY A 362 23.94 -20.53 -17.66
C GLY A 362 23.63 -19.04 -17.63
N PHE A 363 22.81 -18.60 -16.67
CA PHE A 363 22.38 -17.20 -16.51
C PHE A 363 23.40 -16.30 -15.81
N TRP A 364 24.42 -16.85 -15.14
CA TRP A 364 25.40 -16.08 -14.35
C TRP A 364 26.12 -14.99 -15.13
N PRO A 365 26.64 -15.22 -16.38
CA PRO A 365 27.29 -14.17 -17.14
C PRO A 365 26.37 -12.99 -17.47
N SER A 366 25.11 -13.27 -17.80
CA SER A 366 24.09 -12.25 -18.05
C SER A 366 23.78 -11.45 -16.77
N MET A 367 23.70 -12.12 -15.63
CA MET A 367 23.49 -11.53 -14.33
C MET A 367 24.62 -10.55 -13.96
N MET A 368 25.88 -10.97 -14.07
CA MET A 368 27.05 -10.14 -13.81
C MET A 368 27.08 -8.89 -14.69
N LYS A 369 26.75 -9.04 -15.96
CA LYS A 369 26.64 -7.92 -16.91
C LYS A 369 25.56 -6.91 -16.50
N VAL A 370 24.41 -7.38 -16.03
CA VAL A 370 23.31 -6.51 -15.59
C VAL A 370 23.66 -5.88 -14.24
N ALA A 371 24.22 -6.61 -13.30
CA ALA A 371 24.72 -6.07 -12.03
C ALA A 371 25.69 -4.89 -12.26
N HIS A 372 26.66 -5.07 -13.17
CA HIS A 372 27.59 -4.00 -13.54
C HIS A 372 26.87 -2.77 -14.12
N ARG A 373 25.89 -2.95 -15.02
CA ARG A 373 25.11 -1.85 -15.61
C ARG A 373 24.26 -1.11 -14.55
N LYS A 374 23.64 -1.85 -13.63
CA LYS A 374 22.87 -1.28 -12.54
C LYS A 374 23.80 -0.51 -11.58
N GLN A 375 24.99 -1.03 -11.28
CA GLN A 375 26.02 -0.34 -10.51
C GLN A 375 26.44 0.99 -11.14
N GLN A 376 26.72 1.02 -12.44
CA GLN A 376 27.06 2.25 -13.17
C GLN A 376 25.91 3.28 -13.10
N ARG A 377 24.67 2.82 -13.27
CA ARG A 377 23.47 3.67 -13.18
C ARG A 377 23.32 4.27 -11.77
N ALA A 378 23.49 3.45 -10.73
CA ALA A 378 23.38 3.90 -9.34
C ALA A 378 24.45 4.95 -8.98
N VAL A 379 25.69 4.74 -9.42
CA VAL A 379 26.78 5.71 -9.22
C VAL A 379 26.51 7.02 -9.96
N LYS A 380 26.10 6.96 -11.25
CA LYS A 380 25.77 8.15 -12.05
C LYS A 380 24.54 8.90 -11.52
N GLY A 381 23.58 8.19 -10.94
CA GLY A 381 22.39 8.76 -10.30
C GLY A 381 22.64 9.38 -8.92
N GLY A 382 23.87 9.37 -8.43
CA GLY A 382 24.25 9.95 -7.12
C GLY A 382 23.96 9.04 -5.93
N ASN A 383 23.50 7.81 -6.15
CA ASN A 383 23.15 6.86 -5.07
C ASN A 383 24.37 6.08 -4.52
N GLY A 384 25.58 6.39 -4.97
CA GLY A 384 26.83 5.82 -4.46
C GLY A 384 27.07 4.33 -4.81
N GLY A 385 26.19 3.70 -5.62
CA GLY A 385 26.26 2.28 -5.96
C GLY A 385 25.76 1.35 -4.85
N PHE A 386 26.02 0.05 -5.01
CA PHE A 386 25.66 -1.00 -4.05
C PHE A 386 26.81 -1.99 -3.88
N ASP A 387 26.86 -2.68 -2.77
CA ASP A 387 27.84 -3.72 -2.48
C ASP A 387 27.33 -5.09 -2.91
N TYR A 388 26.01 -5.34 -2.81
CA TYR A 388 25.36 -6.57 -3.24
C TYR A 388 24.09 -6.30 -4.03
N MET A 389 23.90 -7.05 -5.12
CA MET A 389 22.61 -7.18 -5.82
C MET A 389 21.90 -8.44 -5.37
N VAL A 390 20.62 -8.34 -5.05
CA VAL A 390 19.79 -9.44 -4.59
C VAL A 390 18.61 -9.61 -5.54
N CYS A 391 18.37 -10.82 -6.04
CA CYS A 391 17.28 -11.10 -6.97
C CYS A 391 16.71 -12.52 -6.84
N GLY A 392 15.52 -12.73 -7.43
CA GLY A 392 14.85 -14.01 -7.65
C GLY A 392 14.82 -14.40 -9.12
N HIS A 393 13.64 -14.78 -9.63
CA HIS A 393 13.29 -15.05 -11.02
C HIS A 393 13.87 -16.34 -11.63
N PHE A 394 15.08 -16.70 -11.26
CA PHE A 394 15.79 -17.85 -11.86
C PHE A 394 15.49 -19.17 -11.16
N HIS A 395 14.73 -19.14 -10.08
CA HIS A 395 14.37 -20.29 -9.24
C HIS A 395 15.58 -21.11 -8.76
N LYS A 396 16.76 -20.48 -8.75
CA LYS A 396 18.00 -21.14 -8.41
C LYS A 396 18.73 -20.41 -7.30
N TYR A 397 18.87 -21.09 -6.16
CA TYR A 397 19.62 -20.52 -5.05
C TYR A 397 21.11 -20.50 -5.37
N GLY A 398 21.71 -19.32 -5.19
CA GLY A 398 23.15 -19.18 -5.38
C GLY A 398 23.71 -17.83 -4.93
N ASN A 399 25.01 -17.83 -4.72
CA ASN A 399 25.77 -16.65 -4.36
C ASN A 399 27.09 -16.65 -5.15
N VAL A 400 27.27 -15.66 -6.01
CA VAL A 400 28.47 -15.51 -6.84
C VAL A 400 28.89 -14.05 -6.81
N ASP A 401 30.13 -13.79 -6.42
CA ASP A 401 30.69 -12.46 -6.21
C ASP A 401 29.79 -11.60 -5.29
N ASN A 402 29.23 -10.53 -5.86
CA ASN A 402 28.34 -9.59 -5.19
C ASN A 402 26.88 -9.76 -5.59
N VAL A 403 26.49 -10.95 -6.05
CA VAL A 403 25.10 -11.25 -6.45
C VAL A 403 24.57 -12.43 -5.65
N ILE A 404 23.43 -12.21 -4.99
CA ILE A 404 22.67 -13.24 -4.31
C ILE A 404 21.40 -13.53 -5.12
N VAL A 405 21.20 -14.78 -5.48
CA VAL A 405 20.00 -15.24 -6.19
C VAL A 405 19.19 -16.13 -5.29
N ASN A 406 17.91 -15.85 -5.17
CA ASN A 406 16.98 -16.64 -4.39
C ASN A 406 16.49 -17.86 -5.19
N GLY A 407 16.23 -18.96 -4.48
CA GLY A 407 15.53 -20.11 -5.04
C GLY A 407 14.01 -19.88 -5.08
N SER A 408 13.27 -20.92 -5.44
CA SER A 408 11.80 -20.92 -5.50
C SER A 408 11.20 -21.71 -4.35
N LEU A 409 10.01 -21.33 -3.87
CA LEU A 409 9.20 -22.15 -2.95
C LEU A 409 8.55 -23.32 -3.70
N LYS A 410 8.19 -23.09 -4.96
CA LYS A 410 7.60 -24.10 -5.84
C LYS A 410 8.55 -25.27 -6.10
N GLY A 411 9.83 -24.98 -6.37
CA GLY A 411 10.84 -25.97 -6.76
C GLY A 411 10.78 -26.32 -8.25
N TYR A 412 11.07 -27.55 -8.58
CA TYR A 412 11.16 -28.07 -9.95
C TYR A 412 9.78 -28.20 -10.58
N ASP A 413 9.61 -27.78 -11.86
CA ASP A 413 8.33 -27.78 -12.56
C ASP A 413 8.45 -28.26 -14.02
N GLU A 414 7.31 -28.33 -14.73
CA GLU A 414 7.21 -28.80 -16.09
C GLU A 414 8.01 -27.93 -17.09
N TRP A 415 8.06 -26.59 -16.84
CA TRP A 415 8.83 -25.71 -17.70
C TRP A 415 10.34 -25.91 -17.54
N VAL A 416 10.81 -26.04 -16.31
CA VAL A 416 12.22 -26.32 -15.97
C VAL A 416 12.63 -27.70 -16.51
N TYR A 417 11.73 -28.70 -16.39
CA TYR A 417 11.91 -30.05 -16.96
C TYR A 417 12.02 -29.99 -18.49
N LYS A 418 11.05 -29.37 -19.16
CA LYS A 418 11.01 -29.18 -20.61
C LYS A 418 12.26 -28.45 -21.15
N MET A 419 12.75 -27.45 -20.41
CA MET A 419 13.95 -26.69 -20.78
C MET A 419 15.25 -27.41 -20.42
N ASN A 420 15.16 -28.60 -19.83
CA ASN A 420 16.28 -29.43 -19.41
C ASN A 420 17.26 -28.72 -18.45
N PHE A 421 16.69 -27.92 -17.53
CA PHE A 421 17.48 -27.33 -16.46
C PHE A 421 17.72 -28.34 -15.33
N GLY A 422 18.79 -28.14 -14.57
CA GLY A 422 19.11 -29.01 -13.45
C GLY A 422 18.06 -28.90 -12.34
N TRP A 423 17.81 -30.01 -11.67
CA TRP A 423 16.92 -30.07 -10.53
C TRP A 423 17.33 -29.10 -9.43
N GLU A 424 16.37 -28.43 -8.84
CA GLU A 424 16.55 -27.49 -7.72
C GLU A 424 15.54 -27.78 -6.62
N ARG A 425 16.02 -27.85 -5.40
CA ARG A 425 15.21 -28.07 -4.23
C ARG A 425 14.47 -26.79 -3.86
N PRO A 426 13.21 -26.85 -3.37
CA PRO A 426 12.53 -25.68 -2.82
C PRO A 426 13.38 -24.98 -1.75
N THR A 427 13.85 -23.78 -2.04
CA THR A 427 14.87 -23.11 -1.21
C THR A 427 14.63 -21.61 -1.18
N GLN A 428 14.85 -21.00 0.00
CA GLN A 428 14.88 -19.55 0.16
C GLN A 428 16.21 -19.12 0.80
N ALA A 429 16.73 -17.96 0.39
CA ALA A 429 18.04 -17.46 0.82
C ALA A 429 17.96 -16.80 2.19
N LEU A 430 18.86 -17.16 3.08
CA LEU A 430 19.08 -16.51 4.39
C LEU A 430 20.55 -16.14 4.52
N TRP A 431 20.83 -14.92 4.97
CA TRP A 431 22.20 -14.47 5.28
C TRP A 431 22.20 -13.51 6.46
N THR A 432 23.35 -13.20 7.03
CA THR A 432 23.45 -12.20 8.08
C THR A 432 24.44 -11.10 7.71
N THR A 433 24.01 -9.85 7.86
CA THR A 433 24.83 -8.66 7.68
C THR A 433 25.42 -8.22 9.02
N HIS A 434 26.74 -8.20 9.11
CA HIS A 434 27.48 -7.70 10.27
C HIS A 434 27.83 -6.21 10.10
N PRO A 435 27.84 -5.38 11.16
CA PRO A 435 28.14 -3.95 11.05
C PRO A 435 29.54 -3.65 10.48
N ASP A 436 30.54 -4.49 10.81
CA ASP A 436 31.95 -4.26 10.46
C ASP A 436 32.42 -5.10 9.28
N TYR A 437 31.82 -6.28 9.05
CA TYR A 437 32.32 -7.27 8.06
C TYR A 437 31.42 -7.47 6.86
N GLY A 438 30.25 -6.80 6.81
CA GLY A 438 29.25 -7.07 5.76
C GLY A 438 28.61 -8.45 5.93
N ILE A 439 28.41 -9.19 4.84
CA ILE A 439 27.81 -10.53 4.92
C ILE A 439 28.80 -11.54 5.51
N ILE A 440 28.40 -12.20 6.60
CA ILE A 440 29.27 -13.16 7.33
C ILE A 440 28.94 -14.63 7.05
N HIS A 441 27.75 -14.94 6.57
CA HIS A 441 27.37 -16.29 6.13
C HIS A 441 26.15 -16.24 5.22
N HIS A 442 25.97 -17.31 4.44
CA HIS A 442 24.81 -17.61 3.63
C HIS A 442 24.28 -18.98 3.98
N LEU A 443 22.97 -19.10 4.17
CA LEU A 443 22.31 -20.34 4.54
C LEU A 443 21.12 -20.60 3.60
N PRO A 444 20.99 -21.79 3.03
CA PRO A 444 19.75 -22.21 2.38
C PRO A 444 18.68 -22.56 3.43
N VAL A 445 17.50 -22.03 3.27
CA VAL A 445 16.33 -22.45 4.04
C VAL A 445 15.47 -23.34 3.13
N TYR A 446 15.43 -24.64 3.41
CA TYR A 446 14.72 -25.59 2.58
C TYR A 446 13.23 -25.69 2.93
N GLY A 447 12.39 -25.63 1.90
CA GLY A 447 10.93 -25.75 2.02
C GLY A 447 10.42 -27.19 2.23
N ASP A 448 11.27 -28.19 2.00
CA ASP A 448 10.95 -29.61 2.13
C ASP A 448 11.94 -30.37 3.05
N THR A 449 11.77 -31.68 3.17
CA THR A 449 12.71 -32.61 3.80
C THR A 449 13.29 -33.52 2.74
N LEU A 450 14.55 -33.92 2.91
CA LEU A 450 15.08 -35.01 2.11
C LEU A 450 14.40 -36.31 2.58
N GLU A 451 13.78 -37.03 1.64
CA GLU A 451 13.36 -38.37 1.88
C GLU A 451 14.58 -39.31 1.95
N PRO A 452 14.60 -40.28 2.83
CA PRO A 452 15.65 -41.28 2.84
C PRO A 452 15.68 -42.04 1.49
N ASP A 453 16.84 -42.04 0.84
CA ASP A 453 17.03 -42.86 -0.36
C ASP A 453 17.04 -44.35 0.02
N ALA A 454 15.87 -44.96 -0.09
CA ALA A 454 15.71 -46.40 0.21
C ALA A 454 16.44 -47.29 -0.81
N SER A 455 16.82 -46.75 -1.98
CA SER A 455 17.50 -47.48 -3.05
C SER A 455 19.04 -47.40 -2.94
N SER A 456 19.57 -46.55 -2.08
CA SER A 456 21.01 -46.36 -1.93
C SER A 456 21.66 -47.53 -1.19
N ASN A 457 22.61 -48.17 -1.86
CA ASN A 457 23.48 -49.18 -1.23
C ASN A 457 24.58 -48.56 -0.34
N VAL A 458 24.64 -47.23 -0.27
CA VAL A 458 25.61 -46.53 0.55
C VAL A 458 25.09 -46.43 1.98
N GLN A 459 25.76 -47.07 2.90
CA GLN A 459 25.38 -46.99 4.29
C GLN A 459 25.79 -45.65 4.91
N PRO A 460 24.88 -44.95 5.63
CA PRO A 460 25.20 -43.70 6.26
C PRO A 460 26.27 -43.89 7.36
N VAL A 461 27.22 -42.97 7.42
CA VAL A 461 28.18 -42.95 8.54
C VAL A 461 27.47 -42.29 9.74
N THR A 462 27.20 -43.11 10.77
CA THR A 462 26.64 -42.64 12.03
C THR A 462 27.75 -42.54 13.09
N PRO A 463 27.57 -41.72 14.15
CA PRO A 463 28.54 -41.69 15.24
C PRO A 463 28.88 -43.08 15.83
N ALA A 464 27.85 -43.94 15.91
CA ALA A 464 28.04 -45.33 16.36
C ALA A 464 28.85 -46.20 15.36
N SER A 465 28.70 -46.00 14.06
CA SER A 465 29.47 -46.71 13.03
C SER A 465 30.90 -46.20 12.90
N ALA A 466 31.14 -44.90 13.16
CA ALA A 466 32.44 -44.30 13.18
C ALA A 466 33.29 -44.78 14.40
N MET A 467 32.67 -44.94 15.56
CA MET A 467 33.33 -45.43 16.78
C MET A 467 33.76 -46.89 16.68
N ARG A 468 33.10 -47.73 15.87
CA ARG A 468 33.49 -49.14 15.66
C ARG A 468 34.72 -49.32 14.79
N LYS A 469 35.17 -48.31 14.05
CA LYS A 469 36.40 -48.34 13.21
C LYS A 469 37.67 -47.92 13.94
N VAL A 470 37.56 -47.50 15.21
CA VAL A 470 38.69 -47.05 16.04
C VAL A 470 39.11 -48.12 17.05
N LYS A 471 38.56 -49.32 16.98
CA LYS A 471 39.03 -50.50 17.67
C LYS A 471 39.72 -51.41 16.66
#